data_35375a3fc3dd34274cd8ee83573668ea
#
_entry.id   35375a3fc3dd34274cd8ee83573668ea
#
_cell.length_a   1.000
_cell.length_b   1.000
_cell.length_c   1.000
_cell.angle_alpha   90.00
_cell.angle_beta   90.00
_cell.angle_gamma   90.00
#
_symmetry.space_group_name_H-M   'P 1'
#
loop_
_entity.id
_entity.type
_entity.pdbx_description
1 polymer ?
#
loop_
_entity_poly.entity_id
_entity_poly.type
_entity_poly.pdbx_seq_one_letter_code
_entity_poly.pdbx_strand_id
1 'polypeptide(L)'
;MIQGRKRTKIAIEKTRSPIIPLHFEDMVLDTGNGIKSHIYRLRYRNVPTVKQIRSGNEVLANRDDIVREIYQRLSLLPHKITKQHYFSGLVSYFRYLDGIGYNGDLFSNAVMTDSIKHFNKLREKGLQISEAMRIKDGLSVLLKLWNREADVKMLPNVANRSSATNKAFHIETELKPLSKILVRGALAFQEAIEKNGLLDIHPFFDEELFSEQAKLQGWTPPLTANKKYGFKKCMIPVPGTIKDSSLSLERLHRQVFYNQASRNWFFVLSMLTGMNKSVLANVQHKDVSFKSIGSGRFVFDGEKFRAGYKDLDNSAGFSQRTKELLTRWLETSKLMFQTLGIPIASELPLCPFFSASGEIWTFGTHGTNLSYINTQLEKITGLTVTARRFRATKSDVLMRVTEDIFLVSQGLNNTVNVVAKRYSSGVQADHDNNLNATFSALSAVAKGEEIGKAIEDAKAMRSDILSDYDYKKLRTRESKEQPLMTTPSGIKCAGATPEKLVAEARRMKQLGIDFSKDTGRCSDFLACFDCASHQLVASENDIWLMLSFLEQIEDLKEIVASNSVPKGEYFVVEGMLKKVLLRLKQKAPKNYAQAKQKVDDGDYHPLYQDRASASQFFKG
;
A
#
# COMPACT_ATOMS: atom_id res chain seq x y z
N MET A 1 30.88 -5.68 -10.05
CA MET A 1 31.14 -4.29 -9.61
C MET A 1 29.90 -3.46 -9.87
N ILE A 2 29.16 -3.11 -8.82
CA ILE A 2 27.95 -2.29 -8.92
C ILE A 2 28.39 -0.84 -9.01
N GLN A 3 28.30 -0.26 -10.21
CA GLN A 3 28.54 1.17 -10.40
C GLN A 3 27.48 1.96 -9.61
N GLY A 4 27.92 2.63 -8.57
CA GLY A 4 27.07 3.57 -7.82
C GLY A 4 26.53 4.65 -8.75
N ARG A 5 25.19 4.82 -8.77
CA ARG A 5 24.53 5.89 -9.52
C ARG A 5 25.11 7.24 -9.10
N LYS A 6 25.83 7.88 -10.01
CA LYS A 6 26.20 9.31 -9.88
C LYS A 6 24.91 10.11 -9.71
N ARG A 7 24.79 10.85 -8.60
CA ARG A 7 23.71 11.85 -8.43
C ARG A 7 23.77 12.78 -9.63
N THR A 8 22.68 12.87 -10.38
CA THR A 8 22.55 13.78 -11.51
C THR A 8 22.87 15.20 -11.02
N LYS A 9 23.96 15.79 -11.48
CA LYS A 9 24.22 17.21 -11.26
C LYS A 9 23.04 17.98 -11.83
N ILE A 10 22.52 18.95 -11.10
CA ILE A 10 21.48 19.85 -11.59
C ILE A 10 22.09 20.55 -12.78
N ALA A 11 21.59 20.25 -14.00
CA ALA A 11 22.02 20.93 -15.19
C ALA A 11 21.50 22.37 -15.12
N ILE A 12 22.39 23.31 -14.94
CA ILE A 12 22.10 24.74 -15.05
C ILE A 12 22.21 25.03 -16.56
N GLU A 13 21.11 25.40 -17.19
CA GLU A 13 21.15 25.91 -18.55
C GLU A 13 21.97 27.21 -18.58
N LYS A 14 23.16 27.16 -19.13
CA LYS A 14 24.13 28.26 -19.16
C LYS A 14 23.80 29.40 -20.12
N THR A 15 22.64 29.43 -20.77
CA THR A 15 22.51 30.21 -22.03
C THR A 15 21.50 31.34 -22.07
N ARG A 16 20.83 31.72 -20.96
CA ARG A 16 20.06 32.99 -20.94
C ARG A 16 20.11 33.61 -19.57
N SER A 17 20.62 34.84 -19.47
CA SER A 17 20.38 35.67 -18.29
C SER A 17 18.87 35.84 -18.12
N PRO A 18 18.29 35.52 -16.96
CA PRO A 18 16.87 35.69 -16.76
C PRO A 18 16.51 37.17 -16.85
N ILE A 19 15.45 37.48 -17.59
CA ILE A 19 14.90 38.84 -17.61
C ILE A 19 14.32 39.09 -16.23
N ILE A 20 14.89 40.06 -15.51
CA ILE A 20 14.37 40.49 -14.21
C ILE A 20 13.18 41.41 -14.54
N PRO A 21 11.95 41.10 -14.07
CA PRO A 21 10.81 41.98 -14.27
C PRO A 21 11.06 43.35 -13.63
N LEU A 22 10.62 44.41 -14.32
CA LEU A 22 10.66 45.77 -13.79
C LEU A 22 9.82 45.92 -12.51
N HIS A 23 8.64 45.30 -12.53
CA HIS A 23 7.72 45.33 -11.40
C HIS A 23 7.86 44.08 -10.53
N PHE A 24 7.86 44.27 -9.22
CA PHE A 24 7.99 43.18 -8.26
C PHE A 24 6.84 42.16 -8.38
N GLU A 25 5.63 42.62 -8.68
CA GLU A 25 4.42 41.78 -8.79
C GLU A 25 4.54 40.72 -9.88
N ASP A 26 5.39 40.97 -10.89
CA ASP A 26 5.68 40.04 -11.97
C ASP A 26 6.74 38.98 -11.58
N MET A 27 7.35 39.11 -10.38
CA MET A 27 8.28 38.12 -9.85
C MET A 27 7.57 36.88 -9.38
N VAL A 28 7.03 36.12 -10.34
CA VAL A 28 6.27 34.90 -10.14
C VAL A 28 6.98 33.75 -10.84
N LEU A 29 7.27 32.68 -10.12
CA LEU A 29 7.84 31.47 -10.67
C LEU A 29 6.70 30.50 -11.05
N ASP A 30 6.73 30.05 -12.27
CA ASP A 30 5.89 28.93 -12.72
C ASP A 30 6.55 27.60 -12.30
N THR A 31 5.79 26.73 -11.65
CA THR A 31 6.26 25.43 -11.17
C THR A 31 5.89 24.29 -12.11
N GLY A 32 5.27 24.59 -13.25
CA GLY A 32 4.91 23.61 -14.28
C GLY A 32 3.70 22.72 -13.92
N ASN A 33 3.00 23.02 -12.80
CA ASN A 33 1.82 22.29 -12.35
C ASN A 33 0.61 23.22 -12.10
N GLY A 34 0.62 24.41 -12.71
CA GLY A 34 -0.39 25.44 -12.54
C GLY A 34 -0.29 26.22 -11.21
N ILE A 35 0.65 25.85 -10.34
CA ILE A 35 0.90 26.58 -9.07
C ILE A 35 1.93 27.67 -9.31
N LYS A 36 1.56 28.90 -8.96
CA LYS A 36 2.43 30.06 -9.06
C LYS A 36 3.07 30.36 -7.71
N SER A 37 4.40 30.51 -7.69
CA SER A 37 5.14 30.93 -6.50
C SER A 37 5.48 32.41 -6.60
N HIS A 38 4.77 33.23 -5.85
CA HIS A 38 4.87 34.69 -5.84
C HIS A 38 6.04 35.14 -4.97
N ILE A 39 7.24 35.27 -5.56
CA ILE A 39 8.49 35.59 -4.87
C ILE A 39 8.43 36.98 -4.23
N TYR A 40 7.78 37.95 -4.87
CA TYR A 40 7.63 39.31 -4.34
C TYR A 40 6.99 39.38 -2.94
N ARG A 41 6.30 38.34 -2.47
CA ARG A 41 5.78 38.24 -1.11
C ARG A 41 6.87 38.32 -0.04
N LEU A 42 8.10 37.90 -0.38
CA LEU A 42 9.25 38.00 0.54
C LEU A 42 9.64 39.42 0.88
N ARG A 43 9.17 40.43 0.14
CA ARG A 43 9.40 41.87 0.44
C ARG A 43 8.73 42.31 1.75
N TYR A 44 7.66 41.66 2.14
CA TYR A 44 6.82 42.04 3.24
C TYR A 44 7.16 41.27 4.53
N ARG A 45 7.02 41.93 5.70
CA ARG A 45 7.15 41.26 6.99
C ARG A 45 6.15 40.12 7.12
N ASN A 46 6.58 39.03 7.76
CA ASN A 46 5.80 37.82 7.97
C ASN A 46 5.30 37.13 6.66
N VAL A 47 5.82 37.56 5.52
CA VAL A 47 5.54 36.98 4.20
C VAL A 47 4.04 36.68 4.01
N PRO A 48 3.19 37.71 3.87
CA PRO A 48 1.73 37.57 3.77
C PRO A 48 1.30 36.83 2.51
N THR A 49 0.06 36.42 2.46
CA THR A 49 -0.57 35.85 1.24
C THR A 49 -0.81 36.95 0.20
N VAL A 50 -0.95 36.58 -1.07
CA VAL A 50 -1.29 37.53 -2.16
C VAL A 50 -2.58 38.29 -1.87
N LYS A 51 -3.56 37.63 -1.25
CA LYS A 51 -4.84 38.29 -0.86
C LYS A 51 -4.63 39.38 0.19
N GLN A 52 -3.78 39.14 1.19
CA GLN A 52 -3.44 40.13 2.21
C GLN A 52 -2.70 41.32 1.60
N ILE A 53 -1.72 41.07 0.73
CA ILE A 53 -0.98 42.15 0.04
C ILE A 53 -1.94 43.05 -0.74
N ARG A 54 -2.91 42.48 -1.44
CA ARG A 54 -3.92 43.23 -2.17
C ARG A 54 -4.85 44.06 -1.28
N SER A 55 -4.97 43.74 0.00
CA SER A 55 -5.73 44.56 0.96
C SER A 55 -5.00 45.86 1.37
N GLY A 56 -3.70 46.00 1.05
CA GLY A 56 -2.95 47.26 1.19
C GLY A 56 -2.40 47.56 2.57
N ASN A 57 -2.52 46.66 3.56
CA ASN A 57 -2.12 46.93 4.96
C ASN A 57 -0.77 46.27 5.33
N GLU A 58 -0.01 45.77 4.38
CA GLU A 58 1.19 44.98 4.66
C GLU A 58 2.46 45.87 4.72
N VAL A 59 3.32 45.59 5.69
CA VAL A 59 4.52 46.37 5.95
C VAL A 59 5.72 45.80 5.17
N LEU A 60 6.44 46.67 4.46
CA LEU A 60 7.70 46.31 3.78
C LEU A 60 8.80 45.97 4.78
N ALA A 61 9.62 44.99 4.45
CA ALA A 61 10.74 44.52 5.29
C ALA A 61 12.11 45.02 4.80
N ASN A 62 12.16 45.96 3.84
CA ASN A 62 13.37 46.59 3.29
C ASN A 62 14.42 45.57 2.78
N ARG A 63 14.00 44.55 2.05
CA ARG A 63 14.87 43.48 1.51
C ARG A 63 14.68 43.26 0.01
N ASP A 64 14.40 44.33 -0.71
CA ASP A 64 14.08 44.31 -2.13
C ASP A 64 15.20 43.73 -3.00
N ASP A 65 16.46 44.07 -2.72
CA ASP A 65 17.62 43.57 -3.49
C ASP A 65 17.77 42.04 -3.36
N ILE A 66 17.64 41.55 -2.12
CA ILE A 66 17.72 40.09 -1.87
C ILE A 66 16.56 39.33 -2.52
N VAL A 67 15.36 39.93 -2.60
CA VAL A 67 14.20 39.35 -3.26
C VAL A 67 14.41 39.27 -4.78
N ARG A 68 14.98 40.30 -5.38
CA ARG A 68 15.38 40.29 -6.80
C ARG A 68 16.39 39.20 -7.09
N GLU A 69 17.42 39.09 -6.26
CA GLU A 69 18.45 38.08 -6.42
C GLU A 69 17.89 36.64 -6.25
N ILE A 70 17.07 36.40 -5.24
CA ILE A 70 16.38 35.11 -5.05
C ILE A 70 15.55 34.75 -6.29
N TYR A 71 14.75 35.70 -6.82
CA TYR A 71 13.98 35.48 -8.02
C TYR A 71 14.87 35.10 -9.21
N GLN A 72 15.92 35.89 -9.45
CA GLN A 72 16.87 35.66 -10.53
C GLN A 72 17.49 34.26 -10.45
N ARG A 73 17.94 33.85 -9.27
CA ARG A 73 18.59 32.54 -9.07
C ARG A 73 17.63 31.38 -9.20
N LEU A 74 16.44 31.47 -8.61
CA LEU A 74 15.44 30.39 -8.68
C LEU A 74 14.81 30.27 -10.07
N SER A 75 14.76 31.35 -10.86
CA SER A 75 14.24 31.30 -12.23
C SER A 75 15.12 30.45 -13.17
N LEU A 76 16.44 30.36 -12.90
CA LEU A 76 17.40 29.51 -13.63
C LEU A 76 17.17 28.00 -13.44
N LEU A 77 16.43 27.60 -12.43
CA LEU A 77 16.15 26.20 -12.21
C LEU A 77 15.13 25.70 -13.23
N PRO A 78 15.19 24.43 -13.68
CA PRO A 78 14.19 23.87 -14.58
C PRO A 78 12.80 23.89 -13.94
N HIS A 79 11.75 24.04 -14.75
CA HIS A 79 10.35 24.05 -14.29
C HIS A 79 9.99 22.71 -13.63
N LYS A 80 10.00 22.68 -12.32
CA LYS A 80 9.65 21.49 -11.51
C LYS A 80 8.91 21.92 -10.25
N ILE A 81 8.04 21.06 -9.79
CA ILE A 81 7.27 21.22 -8.52
C ILE A 81 8.18 21.46 -7.31
N THR A 82 9.47 21.07 -7.38
CA THR A 82 10.48 21.33 -6.37
C THR A 82 10.76 22.83 -6.13
N LYS A 83 10.54 23.71 -7.14
CA LYS A 83 10.64 25.16 -6.95
C LYS A 83 9.67 25.66 -5.89
N GLN A 84 8.44 25.16 -5.90
CA GLN A 84 7.45 25.48 -4.86
C GLN A 84 7.89 25.02 -3.48
N HIS A 85 8.52 23.84 -3.39
CA HIS A 85 9.06 23.33 -2.14
C HIS A 85 10.15 24.24 -1.58
N TYR A 86 11.10 24.67 -2.42
CA TYR A 86 12.17 25.60 -2.04
C TYR A 86 11.60 26.96 -1.62
N PHE A 87 10.69 27.53 -2.41
CA PHE A 87 10.02 28.78 -2.05
C PHE A 87 9.27 28.69 -0.72
N SER A 88 8.54 27.58 -0.49
CA SER A 88 7.86 27.36 0.79
C SER A 88 8.84 27.32 1.96
N GLY A 89 10.02 26.72 1.79
CA GLY A 89 11.07 26.71 2.78
C GLY A 89 11.58 28.12 3.09
N LEU A 90 11.78 28.94 2.04
CA LEU A 90 12.19 30.33 2.20
C LEU A 90 11.11 31.18 2.89
N VAL A 91 9.84 30.98 2.57
CA VAL A 91 8.72 31.63 3.27
C VAL A 91 8.77 31.34 4.78
N SER A 92 8.98 30.09 5.17
CA SER A 92 9.09 29.72 6.59
C SER A 92 10.35 30.32 7.23
N TYR A 93 11.45 30.37 6.50
CA TYR A 93 12.69 30.99 6.96
C TYR A 93 12.53 32.49 7.23
N PHE A 94 12.00 33.24 6.26
CA PHE A 94 11.79 34.69 6.42
C PHE A 94 10.76 35.01 7.50
N ARG A 95 9.73 34.21 7.67
CA ARG A 95 8.80 34.34 8.80
C ARG A 95 9.48 34.14 10.15
N TYR A 96 10.40 33.19 10.23
CA TYR A 96 11.20 33.00 11.43
C TYR A 96 12.06 34.24 11.75
N LEU A 97 12.77 34.78 10.74
CA LEU A 97 13.56 35.98 10.89
C LEU A 97 12.74 37.19 11.35
N ASP A 98 11.59 37.39 10.71
CA ASP A 98 10.67 38.47 11.06
C ASP A 98 10.10 38.28 12.48
N GLY A 99 9.83 37.05 12.88
CA GLY A 99 9.30 36.70 14.21
C GLY A 99 10.29 36.95 15.36
N ILE A 100 11.60 36.82 15.10
CA ILE A 100 12.64 37.13 16.08
C ILE A 100 13.19 38.57 15.96
N GLY A 101 12.66 39.39 15.05
CA GLY A 101 13.09 40.75 14.79
C GLY A 101 14.55 40.86 14.29
N TYR A 102 15.01 39.88 13.51
CA TYR A 102 16.39 39.81 13.04
C TYR A 102 16.68 40.86 11.96
N ASN A 103 17.72 41.69 12.18
CA ASN A 103 18.14 42.80 11.30
C ASN A 103 19.59 42.65 10.78
N GLY A 104 20.25 41.51 11.01
CA GLY A 104 21.62 41.27 10.56
C GLY A 104 21.69 40.67 9.15
N ASP A 105 22.84 40.06 8.80
CA ASP A 105 23.00 39.31 7.56
C ASP A 105 22.03 38.12 7.53
N LEU A 106 21.02 38.20 6.63
CA LEU A 106 19.92 37.23 6.52
C LEU A 106 20.41 35.83 6.15
N PHE A 107 21.60 35.66 5.65
CA PHE A 107 22.18 34.38 5.24
C PHE A 107 23.52 34.09 5.94
N SER A 108 23.72 34.61 7.15
CA SER A 108 24.82 34.20 8.00
C SER A 108 24.65 32.77 8.48
N ASN A 109 25.73 32.01 8.63
CA ASN A 109 25.69 30.61 9.07
C ASN A 109 25.04 30.44 10.45
N ALA A 110 25.17 31.41 11.33
CA ALA A 110 24.58 31.40 12.66
C ALA A 110 23.03 31.36 12.56
N VAL A 111 22.43 32.34 11.89
CA VAL A 111 20.98 32.50 11.84
C VAL A 111 20.31 31.39 11.00
N MET A 112 20.96 30.91 9.92
CA MET A 112 20.49 29.79 9.16
C MET A 112 20.46 28.51 10.02
N THR A 113 21.52 28.26 10.77
CA THR A 113 21.62 27.14 11.71
C THR A 113 20.57 27.21 12.80
N ASP A 114 20.37 28.36 13.41
CA ASP A 114 19.42 28.58 14.49
C ASP A 114 17.97 28.39 14.02
N SER A 115 17.65 28.84 12.82
CA SER A 115 16.33 28.59 12.22
C SER A 115 16.05 27.10 12.07
N ILE A 116 16.99 26.34 11.51
CA ILE A 116 16.82 24.88 11.32
C ILE A 116 16.72 24.17 12.68
N LYS A 117 17.54 24.55 13.66
CA LYS A 117 17.47 23.99 15.02
C LYS A 117 16.13 24.29 15.69
N HIS A 118 15.61 25.52 15.54
CA HIS A 118 14.30 25.91 16.07
C HIS A 118 13.19 24.99 15.54
N PHE A 119 13.10 24.82 14.23
CA PHE A 119 12.09 23.95 13.63
C PHE A 119 12.33 22.46 13.90
N ASN A 120 13.57 22.01 14.12
CA ASN A 120 13.85 20.67 14.61
C ASN A 120 13.27 20.45 16.01
N LYS A 121 13.41 21.40 16.94
CA LYS A 121 12.81 21.32 18.27
C LYS A 121 11.27 21.27 18.22
N LEU A 122 10.64 22.06 17.35
CA LEU A 122 9.19 22.00 17.13
C LEU A 122 8.76 20.64 16.58
N ARG A 123 9.53 20.11 15.67
CA ARG A 123 9.29 18.78 15.09
C ARG A 123 9.40 17.66 16.13
N GLU A 124 10.35 17.73 17.06
CA GLU A 124 10.48 16.76 18.17
C GLU A 124 9.23 16.74 19.04
N LYS A 125 8.59 17.90 19.21
CA LYS A 125 7.29 18.05 19.88
C LYS A 125 6.08 17.63 19.01
N GLY A 126 6.30 17.11 17.81
CA GLY A 126 5.24 16.72 16.87
C GLY A 126 4.62 17.88 16.08
N LEU A 127 5.12 19.11 16.25
CA LEU A 127 4.65 20.31 15.57
C LEU A 127 5.48 20.57 14.30
N GLN A 128 4.87 21.14 13.27
CA GLN A 128 5.53 21.61 12.03
C GLN A 128 6.56 20.61 11.45
N ILE A 129 6.17 19.36 11.32
CA ILE A 129 7.03 18.18 11.07
C ILE A 129 7.95 18.34 9.85
N SER A 130 7.55 19.06 8.82
CA SER A 130 8.28 19.19 7.54
C SER A 130 9.06 20.49 7.38
N GLU A 131 8.89 21.47 8.27
CA GLU A 131 9.42 22.82 8.06
C GLU A 131 10.95 22.87 8.11
N ALA A 132 11.57 22.21 9.08
CA ALA A 132 13.04 22.16 9.19
C ALA A 132 13.70 21.64 7.90
N MET A 133 13.10 20.60 7.27
CA MET A 133 13.59 20.04 6.01
C MET A 133 13.38 21.00 4.85
N ARG A 134 12.20 21.66 4.75
CA ARG A 134 11.91 22.62 3.69
C ARG A 134 12.84 23.83 3.75
N ILE A 135 13.09 24.36 4.96
CA ILE A 135 14.03 25.46 5.18
C ILE A 135 15.42 25.04 4.72
N LYS A 136 15.92 23.88 5.20
CA LYS A 136 17.22 23.35 4.80
C LYS A 136 17.35 23.19 3.28
N ASP A 137 16.32 22.64 2.63
CA ASP A 137 16.31 22.43 1.17
C ASP A 137 16.31 23.76 0.43
N GLY A 138 15.49 24.73 0.84
CA GLY A 138 15.43 26.08 0.26
C GLY A 138 16.76 26.83 0.41
N LEU A 139 17.33 26.86 1.61
CA LEU A 139 18.63 27.48 1.88
C LEU A 139 19.75 26.77 1.10
N SER A 140 19.80 25.44 1.11
CA SER A 140 20.83 24.68 0.41
C SER A 140 20.85 24.94 -1.09
N VAL A 141 19.67 25.13 -1.70
CA VAL A 141 19.59 25.44 -3.14
C VAL A 141 20.08 26.86 -3.41
N LEU A 142 19.68 27.86 -2.64
CA LEU A 142 20.15 29.23 -2.78
C LEU A 142 21.66 29.33 -2.58
N LEU A 143 22.19 28.76 -1.51
CA LEU A 143 23.62 28.76 -1.23
C LEU A 143 24.44 28.15 -2.36
N LYS A 144 23.97 27.05 -2.96
CA LYS A 144 24.61 26.46 -4.16
C LYS A 144 24.56 27.38 -5.37
N LEU A 145 23.44 28.05 -5.61
CA LEU A 145 23.29 29.01 -6.70
C LEU A 145 24.15 30.26 -6.48
N TRP A 146 24.53 30.55 -5.24
CA TRP A 146 25.48 31.61 -4.85
C TRP A 146 26.92 31.12 -4.77
N ASN A 147 27.25 29.90 -5.15
CA ASN A 147 28.58 29.28 -5.04
C ASN A 147 29.09 29.18 -3.59
N ARG A 148 28.20 29.12 -2.61
CA ARG A 148 28.48 28.98 -1.17
C ARG A 148 28.35 27.53 -0.70
N GLU A 149 29.01 26.60 -1.35
CA GLU A 149 28.89 25.16 -1.05
C GLU A 149 29.45 24.77 0.33
N ALA A 150 30.43 25.54 0.83
CA ALA A 150 30.96 25.36 2.17
C ALA A 150 29.89 25.58 3.25
N ASP A 151 29.06 26.61 3.08
CA ASP A 151 27.99 26.94 4.02
C ASP A 151 26.87 25.88 3.99
N VAL A 152 26.62 25.25 2.83
CA VAL A 152 25.67 24.13 2.76
C VAL A 152 26.10 22.96 3.65
N LYS A 153 27.40 22.70 3.76
CA LYS A 153 27.93 21.62 4.61
C LYS A 153 27.79 21.95 6.11
N MET A 154 27.74 23.24 6.46
CA MET A 154 27.56 23.71 7.84
C MET A 154 26.11 23.65 8.32
N LEU A 155 25.13 23.55 7.41
CA LEU A 155 23.72 23.44 7.79
C LEU A 155 23.44 22.16 8.59
N PRO A 156 22.70 22.26 9.71
CA PRO A 156 22.38 21.12 10.57
C PRO A 156 21.74 19.95 9.82
N ASN A 157 22.07 18.74 10.24
CA ASN A 157 21.37 17.58 9.75
C ASN A 157 19.94 17.56 10.29
N VAL A 158 18.99 17.49 9.37
CA VAL A 158 17.60 17.19 9.69
C VAL A 158 17.40 15.70 9.50
N ALA A 159 17.26 14.96 10.60
CA ALA A 159 17.00 13.53 10.50
C ALA A 159 15.69 13.32 9.72
N ASN A 160 15.74 12.52 8.67
CA ASN A 160 14.49 12.03 8.06
C ASN A 160 13.77 11.22 9.14
N ARG A 161 12.67 11.75 9.69
CA ARG A 161 11.73 10.81 10.30
C ARG A 161 11.37 9.82 9.19
N SER A 162 11.62 8.55 9.45
CA SER A 162 11.00 7.51 8.64
C SER A 162 9.52 7.88 8.57
N SER A 163 9.06 8.31 7.39
CA SER A 163 7.63 8.44 7.15
C SER A 163 7.02 7.15 7.65
N ALA A 164 5.97 7.25 8.45
CA ALA A 164 5.22 6.09 8.91
C ALA A 164 5.15 5.10 7.75
N THR A 165 5.69 3.91 7.94
CA THR A 165 5.72 2.87 6.92
C THR A 165 4.30 2.71 6.42
N ASN A 166 4.11 2.82 5.13
CA ASN A 166 2.76 2.68 4.57
C ASN A 166 2.32 1.25 4.85
N LYS A 167 1.38 1.09 5.77
CA LYS A 167 0.83 -0.22 6.12
C LYS A 167 0.17 -0.84 4.91
N ALA A 168 0.59 -2.05 4.55
CA ALA A 168 -0.11 -2.84 3.54
C ALA A 168 -1.55 -3.14 4.01
N PHE A 169 -2.43 -3.41 3.07
CA PHE A 169 -3.75 -3.95 3.41
C PHE A 169 -3.62 -5.40 3.84
N HIS A 170 -4.30 -5.79 4.90
CA HIS A 170 -4.50 -7.19 5.20
C HIS A 170 -5.35 -7.84 4.08
N ILE A 171 -4.87 -8.94 3.51
CA ILE A 171 -5.44 -9.50 2.27
C ILE A 171 -6.91 -9.91 2.46
N GLU A 172 -7.21 -10.68 3.50
CA GLU A 172 -8.54 -11.25 3.70
C GLU A 172 -9.54 -10.24 4.31
N THR A 173 -9.12 -9.50 5.31
CA THR A 173 -10.02 -8.65 6.10
C THR A 173 -10.16 -7.23 5.55
N GLU A 174 -9.16 -6.71 4.82
CA GLU A 174 -9.20 -5.36 4.28
C GLU A 174 -9.22 -5.34 2.74
N LEU A 175 -8.23 -5.96 2.06
CA LEU A 175 -8.09 -5.85 0.60
C LEU A 175 -9.23 -6.52 -0.16
N LYS A 176 -9.61 -7.74 0.23
CA LYS A 176 -10.62 -8.54 -0.45
C LYS A 176 -12.02 -7.90 -0.38
N PRO A 177 -12.53 -7.43 0.76
CA PRO A 177 -13.77 -6.65 0.82
C PRO A 177 -13.68 -5.34 0.05
N LEU A 178 -12.58 -4.57 0.24
CA LEU A 178 -12.34 -3.31 -0.46
C LEU A 178 -12.32 -3.49 -1.98
N SER A 179 -11.67 -4.54 -2.49
CA SER A 179 -11.60 -4.82 -3.93
C SER A 179 -12.98 -5.09 -4.53
N LYS A 180 -13.86 -5.80 -3.82
CA LYS A 180 -15.24 -6.03 -4.24
C LYS A 180 -16.03 -4.72 -4.37
N ILE A 181 -15.88 -3.82 -3.38
CA ILE A 181 -16.54 -2.51 -3.39
C ILE A 181 -16.03 -1.65 -4.55
N LEU A 182 -14.72 -1.57 -4.74
CA LEU A 182 -14.11 -0.78 -5.82
C LEU A 182 -14.50 -1.29 -7.20
N VAL A 183 -14.49 -2.61 -7.44
CA VAL A 183 -14.86 -3.21 -8.72
C VAL A 183 -16.36 -3.07 -8.97
N ARG A 184 -17.21 -3.32 -7.96
CA ARG A 184 -18.66 -3.10 -8.06
C ARG A 184 -18.97 -1.65 -8.45
N GLY A 185 -18.32 -0.70 -7.78
CA GLY A 185 -18.47 0.72 -8.09
C GLY A 185 -18.01 1.06 -9.51
N ALA A 186 -16.87 0.51 -9.95
CA ALA A 186 -16.35 0.72 -11.29
C ALA A 186 -17.32 0.22 -12.38
N LEU A 187 -17.86 -0.97 -12.20
CA LEU A 187 -18.84 -1.55 -13.13
C LEU A 187 -20.15 -0.73 -13.18
N ALA A 188 -20.66 -0.29 -12.02
CA ALA A 188 -21.86 0.55 -11.96
C ALA A 188 -21.68 1.92 -12.64
N PHE A 189 -20.52 2.56 -12.45
CA PHE A 189 -20.19 3.79 -13.16
C PHE A 189 -20.07 3.58 -14.66
N GLN A 190 -19.40 2.51 -15.10
CA GLN A 190 -19.25 2.19 -16.53
C GLN A 190 -20.63 1.99 -17.17
N GLU A 191 -21.45 1.13 -16.58
CA GLU A 191 -22.79 0.84 -17.09
C GLU A 191 -23.65 2.09 -17.22
N ALA A 192 -23.63 2.98 -16.20
CA ALA A 192 -24.37 4.21 -16.24
C ALA A 192 -23.86 5.16 -17.35
N ILE A 193 -22.54 5.28 -17.52
CA ILE A 193 -21.93 6.12 -18.58
C ILE A 193 -22.29 5.59 -19.96
N GLU A 194 -22.18 4.28 -20.17
CA GLU A 194 -22.51 3.60 -21.44
C GLU A 194 -23.99 3.78 -21.84
N LYS A 195 -24.88 3.82 -20.84
CA LYS A 195 -26.31 4.10 -21.02
C LYS A 195 -26.63 5.60 -21.08
N ASN A 196 -25.63 6.47 -21.10
CA ASN A 196 -25.77 7.93 -21.01
C ASN A 196 -26.60 8.39 -19.80
N GLY A 197 -26.60 7.60 -18.72
CA GLY A 197 -27.31 7.85 -17.47
C GLY A 197 -26.42 8.47 -16.38
N LEU A 198 -27.07 8.84 -15.27
CA LEU A 198 -26.43 9.28 -14.05
C LEU A 198 -26.93 8.41 -12.90
N LEU A 199 -26.15 8.31 -11.82
CA LEU A 199 -26.56 7.63 -10.60
C LEU A 199 -26.88 8.66 -9.52
N ASP A 200 -28.01 8.50 -8.84
CA ASP A 200 -28.45 9.40 -7.76
C ASP A 200 -27.66 9.20 -6.47
N ILE A 201 -27.09 8.02 -6.29
CA ILE A 201 -26.32 7.64 -5.10
C ILE A 201 -24.98 7.01 -5.51
N HIS A 202 -23.94 7.30 -4.77
CA HIS A 202 -22.61 6.73 -5.03
C HIS A 202 -22.66 5.21 -4.93
N PRO A 203 -22.17 4.45 -5.93
CA PRO A 203 -22.32 2.98 -6.01
C PRO A 203 -21.53 2.20 -4.93
N PHE A 204 -20.76 2.88 -4.11
CA PHE A 204 -20.18 2.26 -2.90
C PHE A 204 -21.22 2.03 -1.81
N PHE A 205 -22.35 2.78 -1.85
CA PHE A 205 -23.37 2.62 -0.83
C PHE A 205 -23.90 1.19 -0.81
N ASP A 206 -23.93 0.64 0.38
CA ASP A 206 -24.41 -0.68 0.72
C ASP A 206 -25.02 -0.58 2.11
N GLU A 207 -26.31 -0.84 2.22
CA GLU A 207 -27.07 -0.62 3.45
C GLU A 207 -26.58 -1.51 4.59
N GLU A 208 -26.21 -2.76 4.30
CA GLU A 208 -25.73 -3.72 5.29
C GLU A 208 -24.38 -3.27 5.86
N LEU A 209 -23.39 -3.06 4.99
CA LEU A 209 -22.06 -2.60 5.39
C LEU A 209 -22.09 -1.24 6.09
N PHE A 210 -22.96 -0.33 5.63
CA PHE A 210 -23.13 0.97 6.26
C PHE A 210 -23.71 0.85 7.68
N SER A 211 -24.71 -0.01 7.85
CA SER A 211 -25.36 -0.23 9.15
C SER A 211 -24.42 -0.92 10.14
N GLU A 212 -23.61 -1.88 9.68
CA GLU A 212 -22.55 -2.50 10.49
C GLU A 212 -21.53 -1.47 10.96
N GLN A 213 -21.06 -0.59 10.07
CA GLN A 213 -20.14 0.48 10.44
C GLN A 213 -20.76 1.49 11.40
N ALA A 214 -22.04 1.84 11.21
CA ALA A 214 -22.74 2.73 12.11
C ALA A 214 -22.80 2.17 13.54
N LYS A 215 -23.06 0.89 13.68
CA LYS A 215 -23.04 0.18 14.97
C LYS A 215 -21.63 0.14 15.57
N LEU A 216 -20.64 -0.25 14.77
CA LEU A 216 -19.24 -0.37 15.21
C LEU A 216 -18.68 0.98 15.70
N GLN A 217 -19.04 2.07 15.03
CA GLN A 217 -18.57 3.42 15.35
C GLN A 217 -19.47 4.17 16.35
N GLY A 218 -20.57 3.57 16.79
CA GLY A 218 -21.50 4.18 17.73
C GLY A 218 -22.15 5.47 17.21
N TRP A 219 -22.47 5.55 15.90
CA TRP A 219 -23.07 6.77 15.36
C TRP A 219 -24.49 6.99 15.86
N THR A 220 -24.76 8.23 16.27
CA THR A 220 -26.13 8.63 16.63
C THR A 220 -27.06 8.66 15.41
N PRO A 221 -28.38 8.50 15.55
CA PRO A 221 -29.32 8.52 14.43
C PRO A 221 -29.20 9.76 13.51
N PRO A 222 -29.07 11.01 14.02
CA PRO A 222 -28.86 12.18 13.17
C PRO A 222 -27.54 12.13 12.38
N LEU A 223 -26.47 11.63 13.01
CA LEU A 223 -25.16 11.48 12.35
C LEU A 223 -25.21 10.42 11.26
N THR A 224 -25.90 9.30 11.53
CA THR A 224 -26.11 8.20 10.57
C THR A 224 -26.86 8.69 9.35
N ALA A 225 -27.97 9.42 9.53
CA ALA A 225 -28.74 10.01 8.44
C ALA A 225 -27.89 10.98 7.58
N ASN A 226 -27.12 11.85 8.23
CA ASN A 226 -26.24 12.79 7.53
C ASN A 226 -25.13 12.07 6.75
N LYS A 227 -24.50 11.04 7.34
CA LYS A 227 -23.48 10.23 6.65
C LYS A 227 -24.06 9.46 5.47
N LYS A 228 -25.29 8.92 5.58
CA LYS A 228 -26.02 8.27 4.48
C LYS A 228 -26.32 9.25 3.36
N TYR A 229 -26.83 10.44 3.68
CA TYR A 229 -27.06 11.51 2.72
C TYR A 229 -25.79 11.91 1.96
N GLY A 230 -24.62 11.80 2.58
CA GLY A 230 -23.33 12.08 1.96
C GLY A 230 -23.05 11.26 0.70
N PHE A 231 -23.64 10.07 0.52
CA PHE A 231 -23.52 9.27 -0.71
C PHE A 231 -24.34 9.85 -1.87
N LYS A 232 -25.40 10.59 -1.59
CA LYS A 232 -26.16 11.37 -2.59
C LYS A 232 -25.47 12.71 -2.86
N LYS A 233 -25.10 13.43 -1.79
CA LYS A 233 -24.50 14.76 -1.88
C LYS A 233 -23.20 14.79 -2.72
N CYS A 234 -22.38 13.75 -2.71
CA CYS A 234 -21.15 13.71 -3.49
C CYS A 234 -21.36 13.53 -5.00
N MET A 235 -22.58 13.20 -5.42
CA MET A 235 -22.94 12.98 -6.83
C MET A 235 -23.49 14.24 -7.51
N ILE A 236 -23.70 15.32 -6.76
CA ILE A 236 -24.27 16.59 -7.26
C ILE A 236 -23.25 17.73 -7.10
N PRO A 237 -23.32 18.76 -7.97
CA PRO A 237 -22.48 19.94 -7.84
C PRO A 237 -22.76 20.72 -6.54
N VAL A 238 -21.69 21.27 -5.96
CA VAL A 238 -21.81 22.13 -4.78
C VAL A 238 -22.42 23.50 -5.18
N PRO A 239 -23.35 24.08 -4.40
CA PRO A 239 -23.99 25.35 -4.75
C PRO A 239 -23.03 26.50 -5.10
N GLY A 240 -21.90 26.63 -4.40
CA GLY A 240 -20.85 27.60 -4.72
C GLY A 240 -20.26 27.41 -6.12
N THR A 241 -19.99 26.16 -6.49
CA THR A 241 -19.50 25.83 -7.84
C THR A 241 -20.48 26.18 -8.94
N ILE A 242 -21.80 26.04 -8.68
CA ILE A 242 -22.84 26.39 -9.64
C ILE A 242 -22.85 27.90 -9.90
N LYS A 243 -22.69 28.70 -8.84
CA LYS A 243 -22.68 30.20 -8.96
C LYS A 243 -21.45 30.71 -9.70
N ASP A 244 -20.31 30.07 -9.52
CA ASP A 244 -19.02 30.54 -10.05
C ASP A 244 -18.69 29.97 -11.43
N SER A 245 -19.52 29.05 -11.95
CA SER A 245 -19.27 28.39 -13.24
C SER A 245 -20.08 29.01 -14.37
N SER A 246 -19.46 29.13 -15.55
CA SER A 246 -20.15 29.50 -16.81
C SER A 246 -20.81 28.30 -17.50
N LEU A 247 -20.68 27.08 -16.96
CA LEU A 247 -21.23 25.86 -17.55
C LEU A 247 -22.70 25.65 -17.15
N SER A 248 -23.46 24.96 -18.01
CA SER A 248 -24.82 24.55 -17.68
C SER A 248 -24.86 23.61 -16.47
N LEU A 249 -25.97 23.65 -15.73
CA LEU A 249 -26.17 22.78 -14.57
C LEU A 249 -26.08 21.29 -14.93
N GLU A 250 -26.64 20.90 -16.07
CA GLU A 250 -26.57 19.53 -16.58
C GLU A 250 -25.12 19.10 -16.81
N ARG A 251 -24.33 19.96 -17.46
CA ARG A 251 -22.90 19.69 -17.71
C ARG A 251 -22.12 19.53 -16.40
N LEU A 252 -22.39 20.39 -15.42
CA LEU A 252 -21.78 20.31 -14.09
C LEU A 252 -22.14 19.00 -13.37
N HIS A 253 -23.39 18.55 -13.44
CA HIS A 253 -23.81 17.25 -12.89
C HIS A 253 -23.04 16.09 -13.54
N ARG A 254 -22.95 16.06 -14.88
CA ARG A 254 -22.18 15.05 -15.62
C ARG A 254 -20.70 15.08 -15.23
N GLN A 255 -20.09 16.25 -15.10
CA GLN A 255 -18.69 16.38 -14.70
C GLN A 255 -18.45 15.88 -13.28
N VAL A 256 -19.31 16.18 -12.31
CA VAL A 256 -19.21 15.67 -10.95
C VAL A 256 -19.30 14.14 -10.95
N PHE A 257 -20.28 13.59 -11.65
CA PHE A 257 -20.45 12.15 -11.79
C PHE A 257 -19.23 11.48 -12.43
N TYR A 258 -18.70 12.00 -13.53
CA TYR A 258 -17.51 11.50 -14.20
C TYR A 258 -16.25 11.60 -13.32
N ASN A 259 -16.14 12.65 -12.52
CA ASN A 259 -15.05 12.79 -11.54
C ASN A 259 -15.10 11.71 -10.45
N GLN A 260 -16.29 11.27 -10.02
CA GLN A 260 -16.42 10.15 -9.08
C GLN A 260 -16.04 8.83 -9.76
N ALA A 261 -16.48 8.60 -10.99
CA ALA A 261 -16.09 7.44 -11.78
C ALA A 261 -14.56 7.36 -11.96
N SER A 262 -13.95 8.47 -12.35
CA SER A 262 -12.49 8.57 -12.53
C SER A 262 -11.72 8.34 -11.22
N ARG A 263 -12.20 8.86 -10.07
CA ARG A 263 -11.59 8.58 -8.75
C ARG A 263 -11.65 7.10 -8.40
N ASN A 264 -12.80 6.46 -8.63
CA ASN A 264 -12.94 5.03 -8.38
C ASN A 264 -11.97 4.24 -9.27
N TRP A 265 -11.96 4.50 -10.56
CA TRP A 265 -11.07 3.84 -11.50
C TRP A 265 -9.59 4.07 -11.19
N PHE A 266 -9.22 5.25 -10.73
CA PHE A 266 -7.86 5.51 -10.28
C PHE A 266 -7.43 4.55 -9.16
N PHE A 267 -8.33 4.24 -8.21
CA PHE A 267 -8.02 3.28 -7.14
C PHE A 267 -8.07 1.83 -7.62
N VAL A 268 -8.97 1.47 -8.54
CA VAL A 268 -8.94 0.16 -9.20
C VAL A 268 -7.61 -0.05 -9.93
N LEU A 269 -7.16 0.93 -10.70
CA LEU A 269 -5.86 0.89 -11.38
C LEU A 269 -4.69 0.84 -10.38
N SER A 270 -4.75 1.63 -9.29
CA SER A 270 -3.74 1.57 -8.22
C SER A 270 -3.66 0.18 -7.60
N MET A 271 -4.79 -0.48 -7.37
CA MET A 271 -4.90 -1.83 -6.83
C MET A 271 -4.30 -2.87 -7.79
N LEU A 272 -4.65 -2.79 -9.06
CA LEU A 272 -4.20 -3.74 -10.08
C LEU A 272 -2.71 -3.59 -10.41
N THR A 273 -2.23 -2.34 -10.52
CA THR A 273 -0.87 -2.05 -11.00
C THR A 273 0.15 -1.86 -9.87
N GLY A 274 -0.29 -1.35 -8.72
CA GLY A 274 0.62 -0.89 -7.65
C GLY A 274 1.50 0.30 -8.07
N MET A 275 1.13 1.04 -9.11
CA MET A 275 1.87 2.21 -9.59
C MET A 275 1.89 3.35 -8.57
N ASN A 276 2.91 4.19 -8.64
CA ASN A 276 2.93 5.44 -7.90
C ASN A 276 1.81 6.37 -8.36
N LYS A 277 1.18 7.08 -7.41
CA LYS A 277 0.12 8.07 -7.69
C LYS A 277 0.49 9.02 -8.83
N SER A 278 1.69 9.60 -8.81
CA SER A 278 2.13 10.58 -9.82
C SER A 278 2.38 9.97 -11.21
N VAL A 279 2.70 8.68 -11.28
CA VAL A 279 2.83 7.97 -12.56
C VAL A 279 1.45 7.69 -13.12
N LEU A 280 0.58 7.08 -12.33
CA LEU A 280 -0.77 6.72 -12.75
C LEU A 280 -1.62 7.95 -13.14
N ALA A 281 -1.46 9.07 -12.43
CA ALA A 281 -2.17 10.31 -12.72
C ALA A 281 -1.82 10.92 -14.09
N ASN A 282 -0.64 10.62 -14.62
CA ASN A 282 -0.19 11.14 -15.91
C ASN A 282 -0.29 10.12 -17.06
N VAL A 283 -0.87 8.94 -16.81
CA VAL A 283 -1.11 7.96 -17.88
C VAL A 283 -2.18 8.50 -18.82
N GLN A 284 -1.87 8.50 -20.10
CA GLN A 284 -2.77 8.91 -21.19
C GLN A 284 -3.33 7.69 -21.93
N HIS A 285 -4.37 7.89 -22.72
CA HIS A 285 -4.97 6.81 -23.52
C HIS A 285 -3.96 6.17 -24.46
N LYS A 286 -3.05 6.96 -25.06
CA LYS A 286 -1.99 6.47 -25.96
C LYS A 286 -0.97 5.56 -25.27
N ASP A 287 -0.80 5.72 -23.96
CA ASP A 287 0.19 4.96 -23.18
C ASP A 287 -0.34 3.58 -22.76
N VAL A 288 -1.60 3.28 -23.09
CA VAL A 288 -2.25 2.01 -22.70
C VAL A 288 -2.24 1.06 -23.87
N SER A 289 -1.33 0.10 -23.84
CA SER A 289 -1.32 -1.05 -24.72
C SER A 289 -1.17 -2.33 -23.91
N PHE A 290 -1.61 -3.46 -24.47
CA PHE A 290 -1.54 -4.76 -23.83
C PHE A 290 -0.67 -5.69 -24.65
N LYS A 291 0.52 -6.04 -24.12
CA LYS A 291 1.36 -7.08 -24.70
C LYS A 291 1.07 -8.41 -24.06
N SER A 292 0.91 -9.45 -24.83
CA SER A 292 0.83 -10.83 -24.33
C SER A 292 2.23 -11.28 -23.87
N ILE A 293 2.32 -11.81 -22.64
CA ILE A 293 3.57 -12.35 -22.07
C ILE A 293 3.54 -13.88 -21.93
N GLY A 294 2.72 -14.56 -22.73
CA GLY A 294 2.48 -16.00 -22.61
C GLY A 294 1.46 -16.36 -21.53
N SER A 295 1.09 -17.64 -21.45
CA SER A 295 0.13 -18.18 -20.44
C SER A 295 -1.16 -17.37 -20.25
N GLY A 296 -1.65 -16.66 -21.27
CA GLY A 296 -2.88 -15.85 -21.21
C GLY A 296 -2.77 -14.60 -20.33
N ARG A 297 -1.56 -14.10 -20.08
CA ARG A 297 -1.31 -12.88 -19.31
C ARG A 297 -0.94 -11.72 -20.20
N PHE A 298 -1.30 -10.54 -19.76
CA PHE A 298 -1.09 -9.28 -20.46
C PHE A 298 -0.38 -8.28 -19.56
N VAL A 299 0.55 -7.52 -20.12
CA VAL A 299 1.27 -6.43 -19.44
C VAL A 299 0.71 -5.11 -19.91
N PHE A 300 0.58 -4.19 -18.98
CA PHE A 300 0.27 -2.80 -19.26
C PHE A 300 1.55 -2.12 -19.74
N ASP A 301 1.59 -1.72 -20.99
CA ASP A 301 2.74 -1.04 -21.59
C ASP A 301 2.57 0.46 -21.37
N GLY A 302 3.39 1.04 -20.53
CA GLY A 302 3.38 2.47 -20.23
C GLY A 302 4.77 2.96 -19.88
N GLU A 303 5.14 4.14 -20.37
CA GLU A 303 6.44 4.75 -20.13
C GLU A 303 6.49 5.51 -18.78
N LYS A 304 7.64 5.49 -18.13
CA LYS A 304 7.86 6.17 -16.85
C LYS A 304 8.57 7.52 -17.03
N PHE A 305 7.81 8.60 -16.98
CA PHE A 305 8.31 9.98 -17.12
C PHE A 305 9.48 10.39 -16.21
N ARG A 306 9.62 9.82 -15.00
CA ARG A 306 10.65 10.23 -14.02
C ARG A 306 11.99 9.52 -14.12
N ALA A 307 12.12 8.44 -14.87
CA ALA A 307 13.30 7.58 -14.86
C ALA A 307 13.98 7.47 -16.23
N GLY A 308 13.85 8.47 -17.10
CA GLY A 308 14.44 8.46 -18.42
C GLY A 308 13.82 7.39 -19.32
N TYR A 309 12.50 7.36 -19.42
CA TYR A 309 11.74 6.47 -20.30
C TYR A 309 12.00 4.97 -20.10
N LYS A 310 12.23 4.53 -18.88
CA LYS A 310 12.30 3.09 -18.57
C LYS A 310 10.91 2.49 -18.60
N ASP A 311 10.75 1.38 -19.31
CA ASP A 311 9.52 0.60 -19.37
C ASP A 311 8.97 0.30 -17.98
N LEU A 312 7.65 0.41 -17.85
CA LEU A 312 6.94 0.02 -16.63
C LEU A 312 6.84 -1.50 -16.61
N ASP A 313 7.76 -2.15 -15.91
CA ASP A 313 7.69 -3.58 -15.71
C ASP A 313 6.54 -3.91 -14.75
N ASN A 314 5.45 -4.43 -15.31
CA ASN A 314 4.34 -5.05 -14.59
C ASN A 314 4.45 -6.57 -14.66
N SER A 315 5.61 -7.09 -14.27
CA SER A 315 6.02 -8.50 -14.40
C SER A 315 5.01 -9.54 -13.89
N ALA A 316 4.03 -9.13 -13.07
CA ALA A 316 2.95 -10.01 -12.61
C ALA A 316 1.87 -10.27 -13.69
N GLY A 317 1.75 -9.41 -14.70
CA GLY A 317 0.73 -9.52 -15.75
C GLY A 317 -0.71 -9.47 -15.24
N PHE A 318 -1.65 -9.28 -16.16
CA PHE A 318 -3.08 -9.29 -15.89
C PHE A 318 -3.73 -10.52 -16.50
N SER A 319 -4.80 -11.00 -15.86
CA SER A 319 -5.67 -12.03 -16.46
C SER A 319 -6.42 -11.44 -17.67
N GLN A 320 -6.92 -12.31 -18.56
CA GLN A 320 -7.79 -11.93 -19.67
C GLN A 320 -8.98 -11.09 -19.18
N ARG A 321 -9.65 -11.51 -18.10
CA ARG A 321 -10.79 -10.78 -17.51
C ARG A 321 -10.39 -9.37 -17.04
N THR A 322 -9.20 -9.20 -16.48
CA THR A 322 -8.71 -7.86 -16.06
C THR A 322 -8.41 -7.00 -17.28
N LYS A 323 -7.85 -7.58 -18.35
CA LYS A 323 -7.64 -6.86 -19.63
C LYS A 323 -8.97 -6.38 -20.21
N GLU A 324 -9.98 -7.22 -20.26
CA GLU A 324 -11.32 -6.87 -20.73
C GLU A 324 -11.94 -5.73 -19.92
N LEU A 325 -11.83 -5.78 -18.59
CA LEU A 325 -12.28 -4.73 -17.70
C LEU A 325 -11.58 -3.38 -17.98
N LEU A 326 -10.26 -3.40 -18.19
CA LEU A 326 -9.48 -2.21 -18.52
C LEU A 326 -9.78 -1.68 -19.92
N THR A 327 -9.96 -2.55 -20.91
CA THR A 327 -10.34 -2.18 -22.28
C THR A 327 -11.71 -1.49 -22.29
N ARG A 328 -12.66 -2.04 -21.55
CA ARG A 328 -13.98 -1.42 -21.38
C ARG A 328 -13.88 -0.03 -20.73
N TRP A 329 -12.98 0.16 -19.74
CA TRP A 329 -12.74 1.48 -19.16
C TRP A 329 -12.16 2.48 -20.18
N LEU A 330 -11.23 2.04 -21.02
CA LEU A 330 -10.69 2.89 -22.08
C LEU A 330 -11.81 3.44 -22.98
N GLU A 331 -12.73 2.58 -23.41
CA GLU A 331 -13.87 2.99 -24.24
C GLU A 331 -14.84 3.88 -23.44
N THR A 332 -15.19 3.50 -22.20
CA THR A 332 -16.09 4.28 -21.34
C THR A 332 -15.52 5.68 -21.07
N SER A 333 -14.20 5.80 -20.81
CA SER A 333 -13.59 7.11 -20.59
C SER A 333 -13.61 7.99 -21.84
N LYS A 334 -13.51 7.42 -23.04
CA LYS A 334 -13.72 8.17 -24.31
C LYS A 334 -15.14 8.70 -24.43
N LEU A 335 -16.15 7.89 -24.06
CA LEU A 335 -17.55 8.34 -24.04
C LEU A 335 -17.78 9.56 -23.13
N MET A 336 -17.06 9.64 -22.01
CA MET A 336 -17.15 10.81 -21.12
C MET A 336 -16.73 12.11 -21.84
N PHE A 337 -15.64 12.06 -22.63
CA PHE A 337 -15.22 13.22 -23.43
C PHE A 337 -16.21 13.54 -24.53
N GLN A 338 -16.69 12.54 -25.26
CA GLN A 338 -17.69 12.72 -26.34
C GLN A 338 -18.98 13.36 -25.81
N THR A 339 -19.52 12.85 -24.69
CA THR A 339 -20.74 13.40 -24.07
C THR A 339 -20.57 14.84 -23.62
N LEU A 340 -19.36 15.25 -23.25
CA LEU A 340 -19.06 16.65 -22.89
C LEU A 340 -18.69 17.52 -24.11
N GLY A 341 -18.76 16.98 -25.34
CA GLY A 341 -18.39 17.71 -26.57
C GLY A 341 -16.90 18.00 -26.66
N ILE A 342 -16.05 17.21 -26.01
CA ILE A 342 -14.59 17.36 -26.02
C ILE A 342 -14.01 16.46 -27.11
N PRO A 343 -13.22 16.99 -28.05
CA PRO A 343 -12.57 16.18 -29.09
C PRO A 343 -11.68 15.10 -28.48
N ILE A 344 -11.74 13.88 -29.04
CA ILE A 344 -10.89 12.79 -28.59
C ILE A 344 -9.49 12.97 -29.20
N ALA A 345 -8.52 13.24 -28.33
CA ALA A 345 -7.11 13.25 -28.64
C ALA A 345 -6.38 12.08 -27.98
N SER A 346 -5.31 11.62 -28.56
CA SER A 346 -4.47 10.52 -27.99
C SER A 346 -3.85 10.88 -26.63
N GLU A 347 -3.72 12.16 -26.34
CA GLU A 347 -3.09 12.70 -25.12
C GLU A 347 -4.05 12.92 -23.96
N LEU A 348 -5.32 12.51 -24.09
CA LEU A 348 -6.29 12.61 -23.00
C LEU A 348 -5.91 11.69 -21.85
N PRO A 349 -6.07 12.17 -20.59
CA PRO A 349 -5.74 11.34 -19.41
C PRO A 349 -6.66 10.13 -19.30
N LEU A 350 -6.11 8.99 -18.90
CA LEU A 350 -6.84 7.74 -18.67
C LEU A 350 -7.90 7.89 -17.56
N CYS A 351 -7.59 8.67 -16.52
CA CYS A 351 -8.52 9.05 -15.47
C CYS A 351 -8.67 10.58 -15.46
N PRO A 352 -9.57 11.15 -16.27
CA PRO A 352 -9.74 12.59 -16.36
C PRO A 352 -10.39 13.17 -15.12
N PHE A 353 -10.08 14.43 -14.84
CA PHE A 353 -10.82 15.27 -13.91
C PHE A 353 -11.33 16.50 -14.65
N PHE A 354 -12.63 16.71 -14.64
CA PHE A 354 -13.28 17.85 -15.27
C PHE A 354 -13.48 18.97 -14.24
N SER A 355 -12.88 20.13 -14.49
CA SER A 355 -12.99 21.30 -13.62
C SER A 355 -14.32 22.02 -13.83
N ALA A 356 -14.72 22.83 -12.86
CA ALA A 356 -15.92 23.67 -13.00
C ALA A 356 -15.76 24.78 -14.07
N SER A 357 -14.54 25.09 -14.52
CA SER A 357 -14.24 25.98 -15.64
C SER A 357 -14.29 25.27 -17.01
N GLY A 358 -14.53 23.95 -17.04
CA GLY A 358 -14.54 23.16 -18.27
C GLY A 358 -13.18 22.62 -18.71
N GLU A 359 -12.12 22.88 -17.95
CA GLU A 359 -10.78 22.37 -18.24
C GLU A 359 -10.64 20.90 -17.83
N ILE A 360 -9.75 20.19 -18.53
CA ILE A 360 -9.39 18.80 -18.22
C ILE A 360 -8.12 18.81 -17.39
N TRP A 361 -8.17 18.21 -16.20
CA TRP A 361 -7.04 18.08 -15.31
C TRP A 361 -6.69 16.61 -15.05
N THR A 362 -5.51 16.38 -14.50
CA THR A 362 -5.07 15.06 -14.00
C THR A 362 -5.12 15.03 -12.47
N PHE A 363 -5.21 13.84 -11.88
CA PHE A 363 -5.13 13.70 -10.43
C PHE A 363 -3.72 14.05 -9.91
N GLY A 364 -3.59 15.12 -9.15
CA GLY A 364 -2.33 15.66 -8.66
C GLY A 364 -2.11 17.11 -9.02
N THR A 365 -2.97 17.68 -9.88
CA THR A 365 -3.07 19.11 -10.15
C THR A 365 -4.02 19.80 -9.17
N HIS A 366 -4.20 21.12 -9.31
CA HIS A 366 -5.06 21.94 -8.45
C HIS A 366 -6.46 21.35 -8.23
N GLY A 367 -6.90 21.27 -6.98
CA GLY A 367 -8.26 20.91 -6.62
C GLY A 367 -8.64 19.43 -6.83
N THR A 368 -7.82 18.65 -7.52
CA THR A 368 -8.07 17.23 -7.80
C THR A 368 -7.74 16.35 -6.62
N ASN A 369 -8.60 16.29 -5.63
CA ASN A 369 -8.33 15.52 -4.43
C ASN A 369 -8.87 14.09 -4.53
N LEU A 370 -7.97 13.11 -4.60
CA LEU A 370 -8.33 11.70 -4.53
C LEU A 370 -8.89 11.27 -3.18
N SER A 371 -8.56 11.99 -2.11
CA SER A 371 -9.02 11.64 -0.76
C SER A 371 -10.53 11.79 -0.57
N TYR A 372 -11.23 12.50 -1.45
CA TYR A 372 -12.70 12.57 -1.40
C TYR A 372 -13.39 11.20 -1.47
N ILE A 373 -12.79 10.22 -2.14
CA ILE A 373 -13.34 8.87 -2.19
C ILE A 373 -13.29 8.19 -0.82
N ASN A 374 -12.29 8.54 0.02
CA ASN A 374 -12.17 7.99 1.36
C ASN A 374 -13.35 8.35 2.25
N THR A 375 -13.92 9.55 2.06
CA THR A 375 -15.11 9.97 2.80
C THR A 375 -16.28 8.98 2.63
N GLN A 376 -16.35 8.32 1.48
CA GLN A 376 -17.39 7.30 1.22
C GLN A 376 -16.92 5.92 1.68
N LEU A 377 -15.68 5.55 1.40
CA LEU A 377 -15.13 4.24 1.78
C LEU A 377 -15.07 4.05 3.31
N GLU A 378 -14.67 5.07 4.06
CA GLU A 378 -14.61 5.03 5.53
C GLU A 378 -15.98 4.75 6.16
N LYS A 379 -17.08 5.21 5.53
CA LYS A 379 -18.44 4.98 6.02
C LYS A 379 -18.92 3.53 5.89
N ILE A 380 -18.27 2.71 5.08
CA ILE A 380 -18.66 1.32 4.82
C ILE A 380 -17.57 0.32 5.15
N THR A 381 -16.31 0.74 5.25
CA THR A 381 -15.17 -0.15 5.53
C THR A 381 -14.37 0.26 6.76
N GLY A 382 -14.50 1.49 7.24
CA GLY A 382 -13.62 2.06 8.25
C GLY A 382 -12.18 2.31 7.78
N LEU A 383 -11.88 2.10 6.48
CA LEU A 383 -10.52 2.12 5.94
C LEU A 383 -10.20 3.42 5.21
N THR A 384 -9.02 3.96 5.48
CA THR A 384 -8.41 5.00 4.64
C THR A 384 -7.60 4.36 3.51
N VAL A 385 -7.99 4.65 2.26
CA VAL A 385 -7.42 4.05 1.06
C VAL A 385 -6.47 5.03 0.37
N THR A 386 -5.26 4.58 0.06
CA THR A 386 -4.27 5.35 -0.68
C THR A 386 -3.54 4.49 -1.71
N ALA A 387 -3.11 5.09 -2.82
CA ALA A 387 -2.27 4.40 -3.80
C ALA A 387 -0.98 3.82 -3.19
N ARG A 388 -0.47 4.45 -2.11
CA ARG A 388 0.70 3.95 -1.38
C ARG A 388 0.41 2.65 -0.64
N ARG A 389 -0.78 2.50 -0.04
CA ARG A 389 -1.18 1.24 0.63
C ARG A 389 -1.30 0.11 -0.38
N PHE A 390 -1.91 0.34 -1.56
CA PHE A 390 -1.95 -0.68 -2.63
C PHE A 390 -0.56 -1.09 -3.09
N ARG A 391 0.35 -0.13 -3.22
CA ARG A 391 1.73 -0.42 -3.58
C ARG A 391 2.47 -1.21 -2.50
N ALA A 392 2.26 -0.87 -1.23
CA ALA A 392 2.80 -1.62 -0.10
C ALA A 392 2.25 -3.05 -0.07
N THR A 393 0.96 -3.23 -0.31
CA THR A 393 0.32 -4.55 -0.42
C THR A 393 0.88 -5.36 -1.59
N LYS A 394 1.07 -4.74 -2.77
CA LYS A 394 1.71 -5.42 -3.90
C LYS A 394 3.13 -5.85 -3.56
N SER A 395 3.90 -5.01 -2.86
CA SER A 395 5.24 -5.34 -2.38
C SER A 395 5.22 -6.55 -1.45
N ASP A 396 4.30 -6.55 -0.48
CA ASP A 396 4.13 -7.62 0.49
C ASP A 396 3.75 -8.93 -0.21
N VAL A 397 2.76 -8.90 -1.11
CA VAL A 397 2.36 -10.07 -1.89
C VAL A 397 3.50 -10.59 -2.76
N LEU A 398 4.24 -9.70 -3.45
CA LEU A 398 5.39 -10.12 -4.26
C LEU A 398 6.49 -10.74 -3.39
N MET A 399 6.78 -10.14 -2.22
CA MET A 399 7.81 -10.67 -1.31
C MET A 399 7.44 -12.06 -0.78
N ARG A 400 6.18 -12.28 -0.41
CA ARG A 400 5.68 -13.60 0.02
C ARG A 400 5.73 -14.67 -1.07
N VAL A 401 5.56 -14.25 -2.33
CA VAL A 401 5.54 -15.18 -3.47
C VAL A 401 6.94 -15.49 -4.00
N THR A 402 7.85 -14.51 -3.97
CA THR A 402 9.17 -14.63 -4.60
C THR A 402 10.27 -14.84 -3.59
N GLU A 403 10.06 -14.44 -2.34
CA GLU A 403 11.08 -14.39 -1.27
C GLU A 403 12.37 -13.66 -1.69
N ASP A 404 12.30 -12.89 -2.79
CA ASP A 404 13.43 -12.21 -3.41
C ASP A 404 13.17 -10.69 -3.53
N ILE A 405 13.93 -9.93 -2.74
CA ILE A 405 13.87 -8.46 -2.74
C ILE A 405 14.24 -7.83 -4.08
N PHE A 406 15.06 -8.51 -4.90
CA PHE A 406 15.44 -8.03 -6.22
C PHE A 406 14.25 -8.11 -7.18
N LEU A 407 13.52 -9.23 -7.19
CA LEU A 407 12.28 -9.40 -7.97
C LEU A 407 11.19 -8.42 -7.52
N VAL A 408 11.05 -8.20 -6.20
CA VAL A 408 10.15 -7.17 -5.67
C VAL A 408 10.57 -5.77 -6.15
N SER A 409 11.86 -5.47 -6.14
CA SER A 409 12.37 -4.17 -6.59
C SER A 409 12.10 -3.93 -8.07
N GLN A 410 12.22 -4.96 -8.91
CA GLN A 410 11.85 -4.93 -10.33
C GLN A 410 10.33 -4.76 -10.51
N GLY A 411 9.52 -5.61 -9.89
CA GLY A 411 8.05 -5.57 -9.98
C GLY A 411 7.42 -4.27 -9.46
N LEU A 412 8.14 -3.52 -8.63
CA LEU A 412 7.75 -2.19 -8.18
C LEU A 412 8.49 -1.07 -8.93
N ASN A 413 9.43 -1.40 -9.79
CA ASN A 413 10.31 -0.43 -10.44
C ASN A 413 10.94 0.57 -9.45
N ASN A 414 11.52 0.01 -8.39
CA ASN A 414 12.24 0.73 -7.33
C ASN A 414 13.68 0.21 -7.23
N THR A 415 14.52 0.87 -6.44
CA THR A 415 15.80 0.29 -6.02
C THR A 415 15.59 -0.64 -4.83
N VAL A 416 16.42 -1.67 -4.71
CA VAL A 416 16.40 -2.62 -3.56
C VAL A 416 16.42 -1.85 -2.23
N ASN A 417 17.25 -0.81 -2.12
CA ASN A 417 17.36 0.01 -0.91
C ASN A 417 16.05 0.75 -0.55
N VAL A 418 15.28 1.17 -1.56
CA VAL A 418 13.95 1.79 -1.35
C VAL A 418 12.93 0.75 -0.92
N VAL A 419 12.97 -0.46 -1.51
CA VAL A 419 12.09 -1.57 -1.11
C VAL A 419 12.37 -1.96 0.34
N ALA A 420 13.63 -2.21 0.68
CA ALA A 420 14.05 -2.57 2.04
C ALA A 420 13.65 -1.55 3.10
N LYS A 421 13.77 -0.24 2.80
CA LYS A 421 13.46 0.82 3.78
C LYS A 421 11.98 1.17 3.90
N ARG A 422 11.17 0.97 2.86
CA ARG A 422 9.80 1.53 2.80
C ARG A 422 8.70 0.51 2.60
N TYR A 423 9.03 -0.68 2.12
CA TYR A 423 8.05 -1.68 1.72
C TYR A 423 8.28 -3.06 2.34
N SER A 424 9.36 -3.24 3.11
CA SER A 424 9.69 -4.50 3.80
C SER A 424 9.01 -4.64 5.17
N SER A 425 8.20 -3.68 5.57
CA SER A 425 7.56 -3.67 6.90
C SER A 425 6.44 -4.70 7.08
N GLY A 426 6.05 -5.40 6.01
CA GLY A 426 4.99 -6.42 6.08
C GLY A 426 3.60 -5.87 6.44
N VAL A 427 2.72 -6.76 6.79
CA VAL A 427 1.37 -6.44 7.29
C VAL A 427 1.43 -6.24 8.81
N GLN A 428 0.81 -5.18 9.32
CA GLN A 428 0.79 -4.89 10.76
C GLN A 428 0.25 -6.07 11.58
N ALA A 429 -0.77 -6.76 11.07
CA ALA A 429 -1.34 -7.92 11.74
C ALA A 429 -0.33 -9.07 11.91
N ASP A 430 0.56 -9.27 10.92
CA ASP A 430 1.60 -10.29 11.00
C ASP A 430 2.70 -9.88 11.99
N HIS A 431 3.04 -8.57 12.05
CA HIS A 431 3.93 -8.05 13.08
C HIS A 431 3.33 -8.19 14.49
N ASP A 432 2.06 -7.86 14.65
CA ASP A 432 1.35 -7.98 15.92
C ASP A 432 1.28 -9.46 16.36
N ASN A 433 1.04 -10.40 15.43
CA ASN A 433 1.08 -11.84 15.70
C ASN A 433 2.47 -12.31 16.13
N ASN A 434 3.54 -11.85 15.44
CA ASN A 434 4.92 -12.18 15.81
C ASN A 434 5.30 -11.60 17.17
N LEU A 435 4.89 -10.36 17.47
CA LEU A 435 5.11 -9.72 18.77
C LEU A 435 4.33 -10.44 19.87
N ASN A 436 3.07 -10.80 19.63
CA ASN A 436 2.25 -11.55 20.56
C ASN A 436 2.83 -12.94 20.85
N ALA A 437 3.31 -13.65 19.82
CA ALA A 437 3.99 -14.93 19.97
C ALA A 437 5.26 -14.80 20.81
N THR A 438 6.09 -13.79 20.53
CA THR A 438 7.31 -13.50 21.31
C THR A 438 6.98 -13.13 22.75
N PHE A 439 5.98 -12.26 22.97
CA PHE A 439 5.56 -11.85 24.31
C PHE A 439 4.99 -13.04 25.11
N SER A 440 4.19 -13.89 24.46
CA SER A 440 3.65 -15.11 25.08
C SER A 440 4.75 -16.06 25.50
N ALA A 441 5.78 -16.29 24.65
CA ALA A 441 6.92 -17.12 24.99
C ALA A 441 7.70 -16.56 26.19
N LEU A 442 8.03 -15.25 26.17
CA LEU A 442 8.72 -14.61 27.28
C LEU A 442 7.92 -14.64 28.59
N SER A 443 6.58 -14.44 28.49
CA SER A 443 5.69 -14.53 29.65
C SER A 443 5.61 -15.95 30.22
N ALA A 444 5.61 -16.98 29.36
CA ALA A 444 5.60 -18.38 29.75
C ALA A 444 6.90 -18.75 30.48
N VAL A 445 8.06 -18.34 29.95
CA VAL A 445 9.36 -18.53 30.61
C VAL A 445 9.41 -17.79 31.96
N ALA A 446 8.92 -16.56 32.01
CA ALA A 446 8.86 -15.79 33.27
C ALA A 446 7.96 -16.42 34.34
N LYS A 447 6.97 -17.21 33.93
CA LYS A 447 6.10 -17.99 34.82
C LYS A 447 6.67 -19.34 35.22
N GLY A 448 7.88 -19.67 34.75
CA GLY A 448 8.60 -20.91 35.08
C GLY A 448 8.37 -22.06 34.10
N GLU A 449 7.79 -21.82 32.93
CA GLU A 449 7.73 -22.83 31.88
C GLU A 449 9.12 -23.08 31.28
N GLU A 450 9.34 -24.31 30.83
CA GLU A 450 10.59 -24.69 30.16
C GLU A 450 10.78 -23.91 28.87
N ILE A 451 12.00 -23.41 28.64
CA ILE A 451 12.33 -22.58 27.46
C ILE A 451 11.99 -23.28 26.15
N GLY A 452 12.27 -24.61 26.05
CA GLY A 452 11.94 -25.41 24.86
C GLY A 452 10.46 -25.37 24.54
N LYS A 453 9.60 -25.62 25.53
CA LYS A 453 8.14 -25.60 25.38
C LYS A 453 7.60 -24.21 25.04
N ALA A 454 8.12 -23.17 25.66
CA ALA A 454 7.73 -21.79 25.36
C ALA A 454 8.10 -21.38 23.93
N ILE A 455 9.23 -21.86 23.40
CA ILE A 455 9.65 -21.65 22.00
C ILE A 455 8.74 -22.41 21.03
N GLU A 456 8.37 -23.66 21.33
CA GLU A 456 7.45 -24.44 20.50
C GLU A 456 6.07 -23.78 20.40
N ASP A 457 5.55 -23.31 21.52
CA ASP A 457 4.29 -22.58 21.56
C ASP A 457 4.34 -21.27 20.74
N ALA A 458 5.43 -20.55 20.82
CA ALA A 458 5.65 -19.35 20.02
C ALA A 458 5.77 -19.66 18.51
N LYS A 459 6.45 -20.75 18.14
CA LYS A 459 6.54 -21.21 16.74
C LYS A 459 5.16 -21.58 16.19
N ALA A 460 4.32 -22.29 16.95
CA ALA A 460 2.96 -22.64 16.55
C ALA A 460 2.11 -21.38 16.33
N MET A 461 2.32 -20.33 17.11
CA MET A 461 1.64 -19.03 16.94
C MET A 461 2.15 -18.23 15.75
N ARG A 462 3.37 -18.44 15.31
CA ARG A 462 4.04 -17.66 14.24
C ARG A 462 3.83 -18.23 12.84
N SER A 463 3.41 -19.49 12.68
CA SER A 463 3.23 -20.12 11.37
C SER A 463 2.24 -19.33 10.50
N ASP A 464 2.65 -18.98 9.30
CA ASP A 464 1.76 -18.34 8.32
C ASP A 464 0.66 -19.31 7.88
N ILE A 465 -0.59 -18.86 7.98
CA ILE A 465 -1.73 -19.59 7.47
C ILE A 465 -2.13 -19.03 6.12
N LEU A 466 -1.97 -19.79 5.06
CA LEU A 466 -2.42 -19.43 3.72
C LEU A 466 -3.95 -19.58 3.60
N SER A 467 -4.60 -18.66 2.88
CA SER A 467 -5.96 -18.89 2.45
C SER A 467 -6.01 -19.99 1.37
N ASP A 468 -7.14 -20.68 1.25
CA ASP A 468 -7.35 -21.68 0.17
C ASP A 468 -7.12 -21.08 -1.23
N TYR A 469 -7.51 -19.81 -1.40
CA TYR A 469 -7.27 -19.07 -2.64
C TYR A 469 -5.77 -18.82 -2.90
N ASP A 470 -5.04 -18.37 -1.89
CA ASP A 470 -3.60 -18.10 -2.03
C ASP A 470 -2.83 -19.39 -2.30
N TYR A 471 -3.19 -20.45 -1.62
CA TYR A 471 -2.61 -21.77 -1.83
C TYR A 471 -2.86 -22.29 -3.25
N LYS A 472 -4.11 -22.24 -3.74
CA LYS A 472 -4.46 -22.64 -5.13
C LYS A 472 -3.75 -21.76 -6.15
N LYS A 473 -3.58 -20.48 -5.88
CA LYS A 473 -2.87 -19.54 -6.76
C LYS A 473 -1.37 -19.79 -6.81
N LEU A 474 -0.75 -20.12 -5.69
CA LEU A 474 0.65 -20.55 -5.65
C LEU A 474 0.84 -21.81 -6.52
N ARG A 475 0.00 -22.80 -6.37
CA ARG A 475 0.07 -24.06 -7.14
C ARG A 475 -0.12 -23.90 -8.65
N THR A 476 -0.95 -22.97 -9.10
CA THR A 476 -1.09 -22.69 -10.55
C THR A 476 0.17 -22.09 -11.17
N ARG A 477 1.06 -21.52 -10.36
CA ARG A 477 2.36 -20.99 -10.82
C ARG A 477 3.48 -22.03 -10.83
N GLU A 478 3.42 -22.99 -9.92
CA GLU A 478 4.41 -24.05 -9.73
C GLU A 478 4.19 -25.28 -10.62
N SER A 479 3.50 -25.14 -11.76
CA SER A 479 3.09 -26.24 -12.63
C SER A 479 4.23 -27.12 -13.19
N LYS A 480 5.47 -26.95 -12.73
CA LYS A 480 6.63 -27.80 -13.04
C LYS A 480 7.27 -28.49 -11.81
N GLU A 481 6.85 -28.13 -10.60
CA GLU A 481 7.36 -28.77 -9.38
C GLU A 481 6.32 -29.68 -8.75
N GLN A 482 6.77 -30.69 -8.02
CA GLN A 482 5.89 -31.71 -7.42
C GLN A 482 4.85 -31.06 -6.50
N PRO A 483 3.60 -31.53 -6.52
CA PRO A 483 2.56 -30.97 -5.68
C PRO A 483 2.90 -31.15 -4.21
N LEU A 484 2.69 -30.10 -3.39
CA LEU A 484 2.81 -30.19 -1.94
C LEU A 484 1.92 -31.33 -1.43
N MET A 485 2.53 -32.24 -0.68
CA MET A 485 1.82 -33.38 -0.12
C MET A 485 1.02 -32.95 1.10
N THR A 486 -0.19 -33.46 1.23
CA THR A 486 -0.95 -33.36 2.49
C THR A 486 -0.50 -34.47 3.40
N THR A 487 -0.01 -34.10 4.58
CA THR A 487 0.36 -35.08 5.62
C THR A 487 -0.87 -35.63 6.32
N PRO A 488 -0.81 -36.77 6.99
CA PRO A 488 -1.91 -37.28 7.80
C PRO A 488 -2.40 -36.28 8.87
N SER A 489 -1.53 -35.42 9.39
CA SER A 489 -1.89 -34.37 10.35
C SER A 489 -2.59 -33.14 9.72
N GLY A 490 -2.91 -33.15 8.42
CA GLY A 490 -3.58 -32.05 7.73
C GLY A 490 -2.67 -30.90 7.30
N ILE A 491 -1.37 -31.05 7.49
CA ILE A 491 -0.36 -30.06 7.12
C ILE A 491 0.10 -30.29 5.69
N LYS A 492 0.33 -29.23 4.92
CA LYS A 492 0.99 -29.33 3.61
C LYS A 492 2.50 -29.36 3.81
N CYS A 493 3.17 -30.24 3.09
CA CYS A 493 4.62 -30.44 3.16
C CYS A 493 5.25 -30.13 1.79
N ALA A 494 6.28 -29.25 1.80
CA ALA A 494 7.09 -28.92 0.62
C ALA A 494 8.14 -29.98 0.28
N GLY A 495 8.17 -31.09 1.03
CA GLY A 495 9.17 -32.14 0.94
C GLY A 495 10.18 -32.09 2.09
N ALA A 496 10.75 -33.25 2.44
CA ALA A 496 11.78 -33.32 3.47
C ALA A 496 13.12 -32.78 2.95
N THR A 497 13.82 -31.99 3.77
CA THR A 497 15.18 -31.58 3.41
C THR A 497 16.12 -32.79 3.35
N PRO A 498 17.21 -32.73 2.53
CA PRO A 498 18.18 -33.82 2.44
C PRO A 498 18.73 -34.26 3.81
N GLU A 499 18.95 -33.31 4.73
CA GLU A 499 19.44 -33.57 6.09
C GLU A 499 18.43 -34.39 6.92
N LYS A 500 17.13 -34.06 6.81
CA LYS A 500 16.05 -34.81 7.47
C LYS A 500 15.90 -36.21 6.91
N LEU A 501 15.97 -36.38 5.60
CA LEU A 501 15.91 -37.70 4.97
C LEU A 501 17.08 -38.59 5.43
N VAL A 502 18.29 -38.02 5.57
CA VAL A 502 19.45 -38.76 6.09
C VAL A 502 19.27 -39.14 7.55
N ALA A 503 18.76 -38.21 8.38
CA ALA A 503 18.51 -38.49 9.80
C ALA A 503 17.47 -39.60 9.98
N GLU A 504 16.40 -39.55 9.19
CA GLU A 504 15.33 -40.53 9.23
C GLU A 504 15.76 -41.90 8.69
N ALA A 505 16.51 -41.93 7.61
CA ALA A 505 17.11 -43.17 7.11
C ALA A 505 18.02 -43.86 8.16
N ARG A 506 18.76 -43.07 8.95
CA ARG A 506 19.56 -43.62 10.09
C ARG A 506 18.65 -44.17 11.19
N ARG A 507 17.58 -43.47 11.55
CA ARG A 507 16.62 -43.91 12.58
C ARG A 507 15.92 -45.20 12.15
N MET A 508 15.42 -45.27 10.90
CA MET A 508 14.76 -46.46 10.35
C MET A 508 15.70 -47.66 10.28
N LYS A 509 16.97 -47.44 9.88
CA LYS A 509 17.99 -48.48 9.88
C LYS A 509 18.29 -49.03 11.29
N GLN A 510 18.25 -48.18 12.32
CA GLN A 510 18.38 -48.58 13.72
C GLN A 510 17.20 -49.46 14.18
N LEU A 511 16.02 -49.25 13.60
CA LEU A 511 14.80 -50.01 13.86
C LEU A 511 14.68 -51.27 12.96
N GLY A 512 15.71 -51.58 12.13
CA GLY A 512 15.69 -52.72 11.23
C GLY A 512 14.80 -52.55 9.99
N ILE A 513 14.36 -51.34 9.68
CA ILE A 513 13.49 -51.02 8.54
C ILE A 513 14.35 -50.48 7.40
N ASP A 514 14.21 -51.11 6.23
CA ASP A 514 14.93 -50.66 5.02
C ASP A 514 14.22 -49.47 4.41
N PHE A 515 14.80 -48.29 4.60
CA PHE A 515 14.28 -47.03 4.10
C PHE A 515 14.80 -46.80 2.67
N SER A 516 13.95 -47.07 1.66
CA SER A 516 14.32 -46.79 0.27
C SER A 516 14.39 -45.27 0.03
N LYS A 517 15.54 -44.77 -0.43
CA LYS A 517 15.80 -43.35 -0.72
C LYS A 517 14.87 -42.74 -1.78
N ASP A 518 14.15 -43.57 -2.51
CA ASP A 518 13.32 -43.16 -3.64
C ASP A 518 11.94 -42.55 -3.28
N THR A 519 11.54 -42.64 -2.02
CA THR A 519 10.21 -42.12 -1.63
C THR A 519 10.19 -40.63 -1.36
N GLY A 520 11.34 -39.98 -1.07
CA GLY A 520 11.40 -38.54 -0.76
C GLY A 520 10.43 -38.10 0.36
N ARG A 521 9.92 -39.07 1.14
CA ARG A 521 8.85 -38.89 2.12
C ARG A 521 9.40 -39.02 3.53
N CYS A 522 8.96 -38.10 4.38
CA CYS A 522 9.18 -38.21 5.82
C CYS A 522 8.06 -39.04 6.42
N SER A 523 8.36 -40.00 7.28
CA SER A 523 7.39 -40.83 7.99
C SER A 523 6.96 -40.23 9.33
N ASP A 524 7.71 -39.26 9.85
CA ASP A 524 7.45 -38.60 11.12
C ASP A 524 6.44 -37.45 10.99
N PHE A 525 5.16 -37.81 10.78
CA PHE A 525 4.09 -36.82 10.63
C PHE A 525 3.67 -36.14 11.94
N LEU A 526 4.04 -36.71 13.11
CA LEU A 526 3.81 -36.09 14.42
C LEU A 526 4.72 -34.86 14.61
N ALA A 527 5.94 -34.90 14.06
CA ALA A 527 6.87 -33.77 14.08
C ALA A 527 6.60 -32.72 12.98
N CYS A 528 5.53 -32.87 12.16
CA CYS A 528 5.22 -31.92 11.09
C CYS A 528 4.97 -30.50 11.60
N PHE A 529 4.43 -30.32 12.79
CA PHE A 529 4.15 -29.01 13.37
C PHE A 529 5.41 -28.19 13.69
N ASP A 530 6.53 -28.84 13.94
CA ASP A 530 7.84 -28.17 14.17
C ASP A 530 8.76 -28.19 12.93
N CYS A 531 8.26 -28.66 11.80
CA CYS A 531 9.05 -28.78 10.59
C CYS A 531 9.16 -27.45 9.83
N ALA A 532 10.35 -27.06 9.40
CA ALA A 532 10.57 -25.86 8.58
C ALA A 532 9.89 -25.93 7.20
N SER A 533 9.58 -27.14 6.71
CA SER A 533 8.91 -27.36 5.42
C SER A 533 7.38 -27.45 5.54
N HIS A 534 6.80 -27.18 6.72
CA HIS A 534 5.35 -27.23 6.89
C HIS A 534 4.66 -25.97 6.39
N GLN A 535 3.46 -26.15 5.89
CA GLN A 535 2.61 -25.06 5.43
C GLN A 535 1.17 -25.29 5.88
N LEU A 536 0.57 -24.30 6.56
CA LEU A 536 -0.81 -24.36 7.01
C LEU A 536 -1.73 -23.71 5.98
N VAL A 537 -2.79 -24.39 5.60
CA VAL A 537 -3.78 -23.90 4.63
C VAL A 537 -5.16 -23.89 5.28
N ALA A 538 -5.84 -22.75 5.20
CA ALA A 538 -7.18 -22.57 5.76
C ALA A 538 -8.28 -23.07 4.78
N SER A 539 -8.09 -24.23 4.14
CA SER A 539 -9.13 -24.87 3.33
C SER A 539 -10.09 -25.67 4.22
N GLU A 540 -11.33 -25.84 3.78
CA GLU A 540 -12.31 -26.68 4.47
C GLU A 540 -11.77 -28.12 4.63
N ASN A 541 -11.18 -28.66 3.57
CA ASN A 541 -10.69 -30.05 3.56
C ASN A 541 -9.50 -30.27 4.51
N ASP A 542 -8.54 -29.32 4.56
CA ASP A 542 -7.39 -29.44 5.45
C ASP A 542 -7.82 -29.25 6.93
N ILE A 543 -8.79 -28.37 7.20
CA ILE A 543 -9.35 -28.19 8.55
C ILE A 543 -10.14 -29.44 8.96
N TRP A 544 -10.92 -30.01 8.05
CA TRP A 544 -11.67 -31.25 8.30
C TRP A 544 -10.72 -32.41 8.62
N LEU A 545 -9.63 -32.55 7.87
CA LEU A 545 -8.60 -33.55 8.14
C LEU A 545 -7.96 -33.34 9.52
N MET A 546 -7.61 -32.10 9.88
CA MET A 546 -7.03 -31.78 11.18
C MET A 546 -8.01 -32.05 12.34
N LEU A 547 -9.29 -31.75 12.18
CA LEU A 547 -10.32 -32.05 13.19
C LEU A 547 -10.52 -33.57 13.35
N SER A 548 -10.57 -34.30 12.24
CA SER A 548 -10.67 -35.77 12.26
C SER A 548 -9.44 -36.41 12.91
N PHE A 549 -8.24 -35.85 12.67
CA PHE A 549 -7.03 -36.30 13.33
C PHE A 549 -7.02 -36.03 14.83
N LEU A 550 -7.59 -34.89 15.27
CA LEU A 550 -7.72 -34.56 16.69
C LEU A 550 -8.58 -35.59 17.43
N GLU A 551 -9.72 -35.98 16.90
CA GLU A 551 -10.60 -36.99 17.49
C GLU A 551 -9.87 -38.34 17.61
N GLN A 552 -9.09 -38.73 16.58
CA GLN A 552 -8.29 -39.97 16.64
C GLN A 552 -7.19 -39.92 17.70
N ILE A 553 -6.55 -38.76 17.92
CA ILE A 553 -5.55 -38.61 18.99
C ILE A 553 -6.22 -38.78 20.36
N GLU A 554 -7.42 -38.23 20.56
CA GLU A 554 -8.17 -38.37 21.80
C GLU A 554 -8.53 -39.83 22.06
N ASP A 555 -9.00 -40.56 21.05
CA ASP A 555 -9.26 -42.01 21.14
C ASP A 555 -8.01 -42.83 21.46
N LEU A 556 -6.88 -42.52 20.80
CA LEU A 556 -5.62 -43.24 20.98
C LEU A 556 -5.01 -43.05 22.38
N LYS A 557 -5.31 -41.98 23.06
CA LYS A 557 -4.87 -41.73 24.44
C LYS A 557 -5.56 -42.67 25.46
N GLU A 558 -6.76 -43.13 25.13
CA GLU A 558 -7.53 -44.07 25.97
C GLU A 558 -7.08 -45.52 25.78
N ILE A 559 -6.42 -45.85 24.67
CA ILE A 559 -5.95 -47.21 24.37
C ILE A 559 -4.62 -47.46 25.04
N VAL A 560 -4.63 -48.18 26.16
CA VAL A 560 -3.48 -48.32 27.09
C VAL A 560 -2.43 -49.35 26.66
N ALA A 561 -2.69 -50.26 25.73
CA ALA A 561 -1.98 -51.55 25.71
C ALA A 561 -1.08 -51.89 24.53
N SER A 562 -1.03 -51.14 23.43
CA SER A 562 -0.32 -51.62 22.23
C SER A 562 0.51 -50.56 21.47
N ASN A 563 0.80 -49.43 22.08
CA ASN A 563 1.39 -48.31 21.36
C ASN A 563 2.89 -48.14 21.64
N SER A 564 3.71 -48.17 20.60
CA SER A 564 5.15 -47.92 20.65
C SER A 564 5.50 -46.44 20.77
N VAL A 565 4.51 -45.51 20.63
CA VAL A 565 4.72 -44.08 20.75
C VAL A 565 4.59 -43.64 22.22
N PRO A 566 5.54 -42.90 22.79
CA PRO A 566 5.43 -42.39 24.14
C PRO A 566 4.16 -41.54 24.32
N LYS A 567 3.39 -41.82 25.39
CA LYS A 567 2.15 -41.05 25.67
C LYS A 567 2.34 -39.53 25.69
N GLY A 568 3.54 -39.07 26.09
CA GLY A 568 3.90 -37.66 26.11
C GLY A 568 3.84 -36.98 24.74
N GLU A 569 4.16 -37.69 23.66
CA GLU A 569 4.13 -37.10 22.30
C GLU A 569 2.70 -36.79 21.83
N TYR A 570 1.73 -37.63 22.16
CA TYR A 570 0.31 -37.37 21.83
C TYR A 570 -0.24 -36.11 22.51
N PHE A 571 0.13 -35.86 23.76
CA PHE A 571 -0.29 -34.65 24.47
C PHE A 571 0.32 -33.38 23.86
N VAL A 572 1.58 -33.44 23.43
CA VAL A 572 2.24 -32.32 22.74
C VAL A 572 1.56 -32.02 21.40
N VAL A 573 1.34 -33.05 20.58
CA VAL A 573 0.71 -32.90 19.26
C VAL A 573 -0.74 -32.42 19.37
N GLU A 574 -1.51 -32.95 20.32
CA GLU A 574 -2.86 -32.48 20.61
C GLU A 574 -2.89 -30.99 21.00
N GLY A 575 -2.01 -30.60 21.91
CA GLY A 575 -1.90 -29.20 22.34
C GLY A 575 -1.56 -28.26 21.17
N MET A 576 -0.62 -28.65 20.33
CA MET A 576 -0.27 -27.91 19.11
C MET A 576 -1.43 -27.85 18.12
N LEU A 577 -2.10 -28.96 17.85
CA LEU A 577 -3.20 -29.07 16.92
C LEU A 577 -4.39 -28.20 17.37
N LYS A 578 -4.76 -28.23 18.66
CA LYS A 578 -5.80 -27.37 19.23
C LYS A 578 -5.49 -25.87 19.05
N LYS A 579 -4.23 -25.48 19.24
CA LYS A 579 -3.78 -24.09 19.01
C LYS A 579 -3.84 -23.70 17.52
N VAL A 580 -3.41 -24.56 16.62
CA VAL A 580 -3.48 -24.35 15.18
C VAL A 580 -4.95 -24.24 14.72
N LEU A 581 -5.81 -25.14 15.18
CA LEU A 581 -7.25 -25.12 14.85
C LEU A 581 -7.94 -23.85 15.36
N LEU A 582 -7.56 -23.33 16.53
CA LEU A 582 -8.07 -22.04 17.02
C LEU A 582 -7.68 -20.88 16.08
N ARG A 583 -6.45 -20.87 15.58
CA ARG A 583 -5.99 -19.87 14.60
C ARG A 583 -6.70 -20.01 13.25
N LEU A 584 -6.92 -21.25 12.79
CA LEU A 584 -7.68 -21.52 11.57
C LEU A 584 -9.13 -21.05 11.70
N LYS A 585 -9.75 -21.25 12.87
CA LYS A 585 -11.10 -20.72 13.19
C LYS A 585 -11.14 -19.19 13.09
N GLN A 586 -10.11 -18.50 13.58
CA GLN A 586 -10.02 -17.03 13.47
C GLN A 586 -9.78 -16.57 12.03
N LYS A 587 -8.92 -17.29 11.27
CA LYS A 587 -8.53 -16.93 9.90
C LYS A 587 -9.61 -17.21 8.86
N ALA A 588 -10.32 -18.33 8.99
CA ALA A 588 -11.33 -18.81 8.04
C ALA A 588 -12.57 -19.37 8.78
N PRO A 589 -13.36 -18.53 9.45
CA PRO A 589 -14.45 -18.98 10.32
C PRO A 589 -15.51 -19.79 9.56
N LYS A 590 -15.78 -19.49 8.28
CA LYS A 590 -16.72 -20.24 7.45
C LYS A 590 -16.22 -21.65 7.15
N ASN A 591 -14.98 -21.78 6.68
CA ASN A 591 -14.38 -23.09 6.38
C ASN A 591 -14.26 -23.94 7.63
N TYR A 592 -13.92 -23.30 8.77
CA TYR A 592 -13.85 -23.99 10.06
C TYR A 592 -15.23 -24.50 10.51
N ALA A 593 -16.29 -23.69 10.39
CA ALA A 593 -17.65 -24.08 10.77
C ALA A 593 -18.15 -25.25 9.90
N GLN A 594 -17.88 -25.22 8.60
CA GLN A 594 -18.26 -26.31 7.68
C GLN A 594 -17.51 -27.62 7.99
N ALA A 595 -16.19 -27.52 8.20
CA ALA A 595 -15.38 -28.67 8.59
C ALA A 595 -15.77 -29.25 9.96
N LYS A 596 -16.06 -28.38 10.94
CA LYS A 596 -16.50 -28.80 12.28
C LYS A 596 -17.87 -29.47 12.22
N GLN A 597 -18.81 -28.94 11.43
CA GLN A 597 -20.13 -29.56 11.26
C GLN A 597 -20.02 -30.98 10.73
N LYS A 598 -19.14 -31.25 9.73
CA LYS A 598 -18.92 -32.60 9.21
C LYS A 598 -18.48 -33.56 10.32
N VAL A 599 -17.51 -33.16 11.14
CA VAL A 599 -17.03 -34.00 12.25
C VAL A 599 -18.11 -34.18 13.31
N ASP A 600 -18.88 -33.15 13.62
CA ASP A 600 -19.98 -33.23 14.60
C ASP A 600 -21.13 -34.14 14.09
N ASP A 601 -21.32 -34.22 12.77
CA ASP A 601 -22.27 -35.13 12.10
C ASP A 601 -21.72 -36.57 11.97
N GLY A 602 -20.50 -36.83 12.45
CA GLY A 602 -19.84 -38.14 12.39
C GLY A 602 -19.19 -38.44 11.02
N ASP A 603 -19.12 -37.43 10.12
CA ASP A 603 -18.43 -37.52 8.83
C ASP A 603 -16.94 -37.19 9.01
N TYR A 604 -16.14 -38.22 9.32
CA TYR A 604 -14.71 -38.07 9.44
C TYR A 604 -14.02 -38.16 8.07
N HIS A 605 -12.86 -37.48 7.97
CA HIS A 605 -12.05 -37.54 6.76
C HIS A 605 -11.71 -39.00 6.41
N PRO A 606 -11.69 -39.41 5.12
CA PRO A 606 -11.47 -40.81 4.70
C PRO A 606 -10.22 -41.47 5.28
N LEU A 607 -9.19 -40.67 5.65
CA LEU A 607 -7.99 -41.20 6.35
C LEU A 607 -8.27 -41.65 7.78
N TYR A 608 -9.39 -41.25 8.38
CA TYR A 608 -9.76 -41.51 9.78
C TYR A 608 -11.18 -42.05 9.97
N GLN A 609 -11.78 -42.57 8.91
CA GLN A 609 -13.14 -43.13 8.97
C GLN A 609 -13.24 -44.42 9.78
N ASP A 610 -12.15 -45.19 9.87
CA ASP A 610 -12.09 -46.41 10.66
C ASP A 610 -10.77 -46.56 11.43
N ARG A 611 -10.79 -47.30 12.54
CA ARG A 611 -9.61 -47.55 13.38
C ARG A 611 -8.50 -48.33 12.65
N ALA A 612 -8.85 -49.12 11.63
CA ALA A 612 -7.86 -49.88 10.87
C ALA A 612 -7.05 -48.96 9.95
N SER A 613 -7.73 -48.02 9.28
CA SER A 613 -7.07 -46.98 8.46
C SER A 613 -6.13 -46.09 9.29
N ALA A 614 -6.59 -45.66 10.48
CA ALA A 614 -5.75 -44.87 11.40
C ALA A 614 -4.54 -45.69 11.90
N SER A 615 -4.72 -46.97 12.24
CA SER A 615 -3.66 -47.80 12.78
C SER A 615 -2.50 -48.07 11.81
N GLN A 616 -2.74 -47.95 10.49
CA GLN A 616 -1.68 -48.11 9.46
C GLN A 616 -0.64 -47.00 9.52
N PHE A 617 -1.04 -45.78 9.96
CA PHE A 617 -0.13 -44.65 10.10
C PHE A 617 0.70 -44.68 11.40
N PHE A 618 0.23 -45.42 12.41
CA PHE A 618 0.89 -45.52 13.72
C PHE A 618 1.70 -46.81 13.91
N LYS A 619 1.70 -47.69 12.90
CA LYS A 619 2.45 -48.94 12.91
C LYS A 619 3.82 -48.85 12.25
N GLY A 620 4.28 -47.63 11.88
CA GLY A 620 5.58 -47.36 11.26
C GLY A 620 6.76 -47.31 12.24
#